data_447a7b149b853b3057e9df897ae4b06f
#
_entry.id   447a7b149b853b3057e9df897ae4b06f
#
_cell.length_a   1.000
_cell.length_b   1.000
_cell.length_c   1.000
_cell.angle_alpha   90.00
_cell.angle_beta   90.00
_cell.angle_gamma   90.00
#
_symmetry.space_group_name_H-M   'P 1'
#
loop_
_entity.id
_entity.type
_entity.pdbx_description
1 polymer ?
#
loop_
_entity_poly.entity_id
_entity_poly.type
_entity_poly.pdbx_seq_one_letter_code
_entity_poly.pdbx_strand_id
1 'polypeptide(L)'
;MKDIKLFALSESIAENEKWIALLIPYLEQADSVEFNTLYDPTNLNQELESLKSDLIEEGERSDKIYPSGIYRRYRLSERVRKFILSKPYKDWSNYQFEDLSLMKDGAEILATITHENYVFAQMTEEERKEFNEKGYEFGLLQEI
;
A
#
# COMPACT_ATOMS: atom_id res chain seq x y z
N MET A 1 -17.77 -15.07 13.98
CA MET A 1 -17.19 -13.75 13.63
C MET A 1 -15.67 -13.81 13.78
N LYS A 2 -14.94 -13.42 12.74
CA LYS A 2 -13.48 -13.46 12.80
C LYS A 2 -12.95 -12.28 13.61
N ASP A 3 -11.98 -12.57 14.45
CA ASP A 3 -11.32 -11.57 15.27
C ASP A 3 -10.17 -10.93 14.48
N ILE A 4 -10.43 -9.76 13.91
CA ILE A 4 -9.46 -9.05 13.08
C ILE A 4 -8.62 -8.13 13.94
N LYS A 5 -7.32 -8.19 13.75
CA LYS A 5 -6.34 -7.40 14.50
C LYS A 5 -5.40 -6.69 13.55
N LEU A 6 -4.69 -5.71 14.05
CA LEU A 6 -3.69 -5.00 13.28
C LEU A 6 -2.30 -5.59 13.58
N PHE A 7 -1.64 -6.05 12.53
CA PHE A 7 -0.30 -6.61 12.60
C PHE A 7 0.67 -5.75 11.81
N ALA A 8 1.92 -5.80 12.19
CA ALA A 8 2.97 -5.03 11.52
C ALA A 8 4.15 -5.92 11.17
N LEU A 9 4.81 -5.54 10.09
CA LEU A 9 5.96 -6.25 9.54
C LEU A 9 7.01 -5.22 9.15
N SER A 10 8.29 -5.53 9.37
CA SER A 10 9.39 -4.70 8.90
C SER A 10 10.46 -5.54 8.22
N GLU A 11 11.23 -4.88 7.34
CA GLU A 11 12.40 -5.42 6.63
C GLU A 11 12.14 -6.45 5.53
N SER A 12 11.53 -7.59 5.84
CA SER A 12 11.42 -8.68 4.85
C SER A 12 10.58 -8.35 3.64
N ILE A 13 9.78 -7.32 3.71
CA ILE A 13 8.88 -6.93 2.61
C ILE A 13 9.63 -6.41 1.38
N ALA A 14 10.87 -6.00 1.53
CA ALA A 14 11.66 -5.47 0.43
C ALA A 14 11.92 -6.50 -0.67
N GLU A 15 11.76 -7.79 -0.38
CA GLU A 15 11.83 -8.82 -1.39
C GLU A 15 10.58 -8.77 -2.27
N ASN A 16 10.79 -8.60 -3.57
CA ASN A 16 9.67 -8.38 -4.48
C ASN A 16 8.65 -9.51 -4.50
N GLU A 17 9.09 -10.75 -4.38
CA GLU A 17 8.18 -11.89 -4.34
C GLU A 17 7.24 -11.82 -3.15
N LYS A 18 7.77 -11.44 -1.99
CA LYS A 18 6.95 -11.27 -0.78
C LYS A 18 6.00 -10.10 -0.90
N TRP A 19 6.48 -9.01 -1.51
CA TRP A 19 5.66 -7.82 -1.74
C TRP A 19 4.43 -8.16 -2.59
N ILE A 20 4.64 -8.77 -3.74
CA ILE A 20 3.54 -9.11 -4.65
C ILE A 20 2.58 -10.14 -4.01
N ALA A 21 3.14 -11.16 -3.36
CA ALA A 21 2.32 -12.19 -2.73
C ALA A 21 1.45 -11.64 -1.60
N LEU A 22 1.94 -10.61 -0.89
CA LEU A 22 1.15 -9.94 0.14
C LEU A 22 0.06 -9.07 -0.47
N LEU A 23 0.36 -8.35 -1.55
CA LEU A 23 -0.60 -7.46 -2.19
C LEU A 23 -1.81 -8.18 -2.75
N ILE A 24 -1.62 -9.35 -3.34
CA ILE A 24 -2.69 -10.02 -4.07
C ILE A 24 -3.97 -10.23 -3.23
N PRO A 25 -3.91 -10.86 -2.04
CA PRO A 25 -5.14 -11.05 -1.27
C PRO A 25 -5.78 -9.75 -0.79
N TYR A 26 -4.99 -8.71 -0.55
CA TYR A 26 -5.54 -7.42 -0.15
C TYR A 26 -6.14 -6.66 -1.33
N LEU A 27 -5.57 -6.79 -2.52
CA LEU A 27 -6.16 -6.21 -3.72
C LEU A 27 -7.52 -6.83 -4.04
N GLU A 28 -7.73 -8.08 -3.70
CA GLU A 28 -9.02 -8.74 -3.88
C GLU A 28 -10.09 -8.18 -2.94
N GLN A 29 -9.68 -7.72 -1.76
CA GLN A 29 -10.60 -7.19 -0.75
C GLN A 29 -10.84 -5.69 -0.87
N ALA A 30 -9.86 -4.95 -1.34
CA ALA A 30 -9.88 -3.49 -1.35
C ALA A 30 -10.76 -2.94 -2.47
N ASP A 31 -11.31 -1.75 -2.25
CA ASP A 31 -12.06 -1.00 -3.25
C ASP A 31 -11.32 0.24 -3.77
N SER A 32 -10.29 0.68 -3.04
CA SER A 32 -9.49 1.82 -3.45
C SER A 32 -8.05 1.70 -2.99
N VAL A 33 -7.18 2.50 -3.60
CA VAL A 33 -5.76 2.57 -3.28
C VAL A 33 -5.36 4.03 -3.17
N GLU A 34 -4.46 4.31 -2.24
CA GLU A 34 -3.90 5.64 -2.09
C GLU A 34 -2.38 5.52 -2.09
N PHE A 35 -1.71 6.45 -2.76
CA PHE A 35 -0.27 6.58 -2.65
C PHE A 35 0.14 8.04 -2.75
N ASN A 36 1.38 8.33 -2.41
CA ASN A 36 1.87 9.69 -2.28
C ASN A 36 3.01 9.95 -3.25
N THR A 37 3.09 11.20 -3.70
CA THR A 37 4.24 11.71 -4.44
C THR A 37 4.90 12.75 -3.55
N LEU A 38 6.13 12.49 -3.12
CA LEU A 38 6.90 13.42 -2.29
C LEU A 38 7.76 14.34 -3.15
N TYR A 39 8.13 13.89 -4.31
CA TYR A 39 8.92 14.63 -5.27
C TYR A 39 8.29 14.43 -6.64
N ASP A 40 8.03 15.52 -7.35
CA ASP A 40 7.28 15.49 -8.61
C ASP A 40 8.18 15.84 -9.81
N PRO A 41 8.91 14.86 -10.37
CA PRO A 41 9.63 15.07 -11.62
C PRO A 41 8.65 15.15 -12.79
N THR A 42 9.06 15.85 -13.82
CA THR A 42 8.20 16.16 -14.96
C THR A 42 7.66 14.96 -15.71
N ASN A 43 8.33 13.81 -15.65
CA ASN A 43 7.91 12.62 -16.38
C ASN A 43 6.88 11.75 -15.64
N LEU A 44 6.60 12.04 -14.38
CA LEU A 44 5.65 11.27 -13.59
C LEU A 44 4.24 11.30 -14.18
N ASN A 45 3.87 12.42 -14.76
CA ASN A 45 2.52 12.61 -15.30
C ASN A 45 2.13 11.61 -16.38
N GLN A 46 3.10 11.06 -17.10
CA GLN A 46 2.80 10.09 -18.15
C GLN A 46 2.26 8.78 -17.60
N GLU A 47 2.83 8.30 -16.50
CA GLU A 47 2.35 7.07 -15.87
C GLU A 47 0.97 7.26 -15.26
N LEU A 48 0.74 8.40 -14.63
CA LEU A 48 -0.52 8.67 -13.95
C LEU A 48 -1.66 9.03 -14.91
N GLU A 49 -1.33 9.51 -16.10
CA GLU A 49 -2.33 9.87 -17.09
C GLU A 49 -3.23 8.68 -17.46
N SER A 50 -2.67 7.48 -17.54
CA SER A 50 -3.44 6.29 -17.85
C SER A 50 -4.42 5.90 -16.76
N LEU A 51 -4.24 6.42 -15.54
CA LEU A 51 -5.09 6.10 -14.38
C LEU A 51 -6.09 7.20 -14.08
N LYS A 52 -6.06 8.29 -14.82
CA LYS A 52 -6.82 9.49 -14.52
C LYS A 52 -8.32 9.26 -14.38
N SER A 53 -8.89 8.36 -15.18
CA SER A 53 -10.32 8.08 -15.12
C SER A 53 -10.76 7.40 -13.83
N ASP A 54 -9.81 6.82 -13.08
CA ASP A 54 -10.10 6.16 -11.82
C ASP A 54 -9.73 7.01 -10.60
N LEU A 55 -9.24 8.22 -10.80
CA LEU A 55 -8.89 9.13 -9.72
C LEU A 55 -10.15 9.56 -8.95
N ILE A 56 -10.16 9.32 -7.64
CA ILE A 56 -11.26 9.68 -6.76
C ILE A 56 -10.97 10.98 -6.04
N GLU A 57 -9.75 11.13 -5.55
CA GLU A 57 -9.37 12.26 -4.72
C GLU A 57 -7.89 12.55 -4.86
N GLU A 58 -7.54 13.83 -4.79
CA GLU A 58 -6.16 14.29 -4.85
C GLU A 58 -6.01 15.50 -3.94
N GLY A 59 -4.92 15.60 -3.20
CA GLY A 59 -4.71 16.74 -2.32
C GLY A 59 -3.31 16.76 -1.75
N GLU A 60 -3.03 17.81 -0.96
CA GLU A 60 -1.76 17.94 -0.28
C GLU A 60 -1.74 17.05 0.96
N ARG A 61 -0.58 16.46 1.24
CA ARG A 61 -0.41 15.66 2.45
C ARG A 61 -0.53 16.56 3.68
N SER A 62 -1.19 16.03 4.69
CA SER A 62 -1.38 16.74 5.95
C SER A 62 -0.25 16.54 6.93
N ASP A 63 0.59 15.53 6.76
CA ASP A 63 1.74 15.35 7.63
C ASP A 63 2.81 16.36 7.24
N LYS A 64 3.48 16.93 8.22
CA LYS A 64 4.43 18.01 8.01
C LYS A 64 5.88 17.59 8.24
N ILE A 65 6.13 16.30 8.27
CA ILE A 65 7.45 15.77 8.56
C ILE A 65 8.38 15.94 7.36
N TYR A 66 7.82 15.89 6.15
CA TYR A 66 8.55 16.03 4.91
C TYR A 66 8.01 17.19 4.09
N PRO A 67 8.77 17.61 3.05
CA PRO A 67 8.28 18.62 2.12
C PRO A 67 6.88 18.23 1.61
N SER A 68 6.10 19.22 1.27
CA SER A 68 4.75 19.03 0.80
C SER A 68 4.70 17.99 -0.32
N GLY A 69 3.96 16.92 -0.09
CA GLY A 69 3.70 15.91 -1.07
C GLY A 69 2.24 15.92 -1.47
N ILE A 70 1.91 15.15 -2.45
CA ILE A 70 0.55 15.02 -2.94
C ILE A 70 0.10 13.59 -2.74
N TYR A 71 -1.07 13.40 -2.13
CA TYR A 71 -1.70 12.08 -2.11
C TYR A 71 -2.69 11.97 -3.24
N ARG A 72 -2.84 10.76 -3.76
CA ARG A 72 -3.83 10.45 -4.80
C ARG A 72 -4.50 9.14 -4.45
N ARG A 73 -5.82 9.16 -4.50
CA ARG A 73 -6.64 7.98 -4.23
C ARG A 73 -7.36 7.57 -5.50
N TYR A 74 -7.26 6.28 -5.84
CA TYR A 74 -7.86 5.73 -7.05
C TYR A 74 -8.82 4.61 -6.72
N ARG A 75 -9.90 4.50 -7.50
CA ARG A 75 -10.75 3.33 -7.47
C ARG A 75 -9.93 2.16 -8.00
N LEU A 76 -10.07 0.98 -7.39
CA LEU A 76 -9.34 -0.21 -7.83
C LEU A 76 -10.04 -0.88 -9.01
N SER A 77 -9.86 -0.30 -10.19
CA SER A 77 -10.24 -0.92 -11.44
C SER A 77 -9.18 -1.97 -11.80
N GLU A 78 -9.47 -2.77 -12.82
CA GLU A 78 -8.49 -3.74 -13.32
C GLU A 78 -7.21 -3.03 -13.75
N ARG A 79 -7.35 -1.87 -14.39
CA ARG A 79 -6.21 -1.07 -14.85
C ARG A 79 -5.32 -0.65 -13.69
N VAL A 80 -5.92 -0.17 -12.61
CA VAL A 80 -5.17 0.27 -11.43
C VAL A 80 -4.49 -0.92 -10.75
N ARG A 81 -5.19 -2.07 -10.66
CA ARG A 81 -4.58 -3.28 -10.10
C ARG A 81 -3.35 -3.71 -10.88
N LYS A 82 -3.44 -3.69 -12.21
CA LYS A 82 -2.30 -4.04 -13.06
C LYS A 82 -1.14 -3.08 -12.87
N PHE A 83 -1.44 -1.79 -12.73
CA PHE A 83 -0.42 -0.78 -12.47
C PHE A 83 0.35 -1.10 -11.18
N ILE A 84 -0.39 -1.39 -10.10
CA ILE A 84 0.22 -1.71 -8.80
C ILE A 84 1.09 -2.96 -8.90
N LEU A 85 0.56 -4.01 -9.51
CA LEU A 85 1.29 -5.29 -9.62
C LEU A 85 2.47 -5.24 -10.59
N SER A 86 2.50 -4.26 -11.47
CA SER A 86 3.61 -4.10 -12.43
C SER A 86 4.85 -3.45 -11.81
N LYS A 87 4.72 -2.86 -10.61
CA LYS A 87 5.82 -2.16 -9.97
C LYS A 87 6.48 -3.01 -8.89
N PRO A 88 7.80 -3.17 -8.93
CA PRO A 88 8.51 -3.83 -7.84
C PRO A 88 8.48 -2.95 -6.59
N TYR A 89 8.74 -3.54 -5.44
CA TYR A 89 8.68 -2.84 -4.16
C TYR A 89 9.53 -1.57 -4.16
N LYS A 90 10.71 -1.62 -4.74
CA LYS A 90 11.62 -0.46 -4.77
C LYS A 90 11.02 0.79 -5.42
N ASP A 91 10.05 0.59 -6.33
CA ASP A 91 9.42 1.72 -7.00
C ASP A 91 8.37 2.41 -6.13
N TRP A 92 8.08 1.84 -4.96
CA TRP A 92 7.19 2.46 -3.96
C TRP A 92 7.97 3.17 -2.85
N SER A 93 9.30 3.28 -3.00
CA SER A 93 10.15 3.95 -2.03
C SER A 93 11.15 4.89 -2.71
N ASN A 94 10.72 5.55 -3.78
CA ASN A 94 11.61 6.38 -4.60
C ASN A 94 11.17 7.86 -4.68
N TYR A 95 10.38 8.33 -3.72
CA TYR A 95 9.82 9.69 -3.63
C TYR A 95 8.77 10.01 -4.69
N GLN A 96 8.74 9.32 -5.81
CA GLN A 96 7.73 9.52 -6.84
C GLN A 96 6.43 8.80 -6.49
N PHE A 97 6.56 7.60 -5.95
CA PHE A 97 5.46 6.81 -5.45
C PHE A 97 5.85 6.34 -4.06
N GLU A 98 5.03 6.66 -3.07
CA GLU A 98 5.36 6.39 -1.67
C GLU A 98 4.11 5.95 -0.90
N ASP A 99 4.36 5.14 0.13
CA ASP A 99 3.36 4.85 1.16
C ASP A 99 2.03 4.34 0.61
N LEU A 100 2.11 3.30 -0.21
CA LEU A 100 0.92 2.65 -0.76
C LEU A 100 0.01 2.15 0.35
N SER A 101 -1.27 2.47 0.26
CA SER A 101 -2.31 1.97 1.17
C SER A 101 -3.47 1.42 0.38
N LEU A 102 -3.95 0.25 0.78
CA LEU A 102 -5.14 -0.35 0.20
C LEU A 102 -6.29 -0.19 1.17
N MET A 103 -7.44 0.24 0.67
CA MET A 103 -8.56 0.65 1.50
C MET A 103 -9.82 -0.10 1.13
N LYS A 104 -10.68 -0.29 2.12
CA LYS A 104 -12.01 -0.83 1.92
C LYS A 104 -12.99 -0.05 2.79
N ASP A 105 -14.04 0.47 2.18
CA ASP A 105 -15.07 1.25 2.87
C ASP A 105 -14.47 2.39 3.69
N GLY A 106 -13.43 3.04 3.15
CA GLY A 106 -12.78 4.17 3.78
C GLY A 106 -11.74 3.83 4.85
N ALA A 107 -11.53 2.54 5.13
CA ALA A 107 -10.55 2.10 6.12
C ALA A 107 -9.36 1.42 5.45
N GLU A 108 -8.17 1.68 5.96
CA GLU A 108 -6.97 1.03 5.45
C GLU A 108 -6.93 -0.42 5.92
N ILE A 109 -6.87 -1.36 4.98
CA ILE A 109 -6.71 -2.79 5.30
C ILE A 109 -5.26 -3.23 5.15
N LEU A 110 -4.47 -2.48 4.38
CA LEU A 110 -3.03 -2.64 4.27
C LEU A 110 -2.44 -1.26 4.05
N ALA A 111 -1.46 -0.90 4.85
CA ALA A 111 -0.79 0.40 4.73
C ALA A 111 0.71 0.21 4.82
N THR A 112 1.46 1.07 4.17
CA THR A 112 2.92 0.97 4.17
C THR A 112 3.57 2.30 4.50
N ILE A 113 4.76 2.21 5.09
CA ILE A 113 5.70 3.33 5.18
C ILE A 113 6.94 2.82 4.47
N THR A 114 6.99 3.04 3.17
CA THR A 114 7.93 2.34 2.30
C THR A 114 9.39 2.68 2.54
N HIS A 115 9.72 3.90 2.94
CA HIS A 115 11.09 4.24 3.29
C HIS A 115 11.60 3.51 4.53
N GLU A 116 10.70 3.04 5.37
CA GLU A 116 11.06 2.30 6.57
C GLU A 116 10.87 0.80 6.40
N ASN A 117 10.45 0.37 5.22
CA ASN A 117 10.11 -1.04 4.93
C ASN A 117 9.08 -1.57 5.90
N TYR A 118 8.11 -0.74 6.24
CA TYR A 118 7.11 -1.06 7.27
C TYR A 118 5.74 -1.29 6.63
N VAL A 119 5.07 -2.34 7.07
CA VAL A 119 3.75 -2.69 6.59
C VAL A 119 2.82 -2.89 7.77
N PHE A 120 1.63 -2.30 7.69
CA PHE A 120 0.53 -2.54 8.63
C PHE A 120 -0.57 -3.27 7.87
N ALA A 121 -1.12 -4.32 8.46
CA ALA A 121 -2.18 -5.06 7.79
C ALA A 121 -3.21 -5.58 8.78
N GLN A 122 -4.47 -5.50 8.40
CA GLN A 122 -5.56 -6.09 9.17
C GLN A 122 -5.68 -7.55 8.76
N MET A 123 -5.67 -8.44 9.73
CA MET A 123 -5.80 -9.88 9.47
C MET A 123 -6.22 -10.61 10.73
N THR A 124 -6.67 -11.85 10.54
CA THR A 124 -6.94 -12.73 11.67
C THR A 124 -5.63 -13.37 12.13
N GLU A 125 -5.65 -13.94 13.34
CA GLU A 125 -4.49 -14.67 13.86
C GLU A 125 -4.13 -15.86 12.95
N GLU A 126 -5.13 -16.52 12.37
CA GLU A 126 -4.87 -17.61 11.45
C GLU A 126 -4.15 -17.16 10.19
N GLU A 127 -4.57 -16.03 9.64
CA GLU A 127 -3.92 -15.44 8.47
C GLU A 127 -2.49 -15.04 8.78
N ARG A 128 -2.24 -14.48 9.97
CA ARG A 128 -0.90 -14.14 10.42
C ARG A 128 0.00 -15.37 10.44
N LYS A 129 -0.50 -16.47 11.00
CA LYS A 129 0.27 -17.71 11.04
C LYS A 129 0.60 -18.21 9.66
N GLU A 130 -0.35 -18.16 8.73
CA GLU A 130 -0.13 -18.57 7.36
C GLU A 130 0.94 -17.73 6.66
N PHE A 131 0.88 -16.41 6.84
CA PHE A 131 1.91 -15.53 6.29
C PHE A 131 3.27 -15.84 6.91
N ASN A 132 3.33 -15.97 8.22
CA ASN A 132 4.61 -16.20 8.89
C ASN A 132 5.23 -17.56 8.53
N GLU A 133 4.41 -18.56 8.22
CA GLU A 133 4.91 -19.84 7.72
C GLU A 133 5.58 -19.68 6.35
N LYS A 134 5.22 -18.65 5.61
CA LYS A 134 5.81 -18.35 4.30
C LYS A 134 7.01 -17.41 4.40
N GLY A 135 7.45 -17.09 5.60
CA GLY A 135 8.63 -16.28 5.82
C GLY A 135 8.38 -14.82 6.16
N TYR A 136 7.11 -14.41 6.33
CA TYR A 136 6.82 -13.08 6.85
C TYR A 136 6.99 -13.08 8.36
N GLU A 137 7.18 -11.91 8.94
CA GLU A 137 7.39 -11.78 10.38
C GLU A 137 6.40 -10.78 10.98
N PHE A 138 5.12 -11.03 10.75
CA PHE A 138 4.07 -10.18 11.31
C PHE A 138 3.95 -10.35 12.82
N GLY A 139 3.96 -9.23 13.53
CA GLY A 139 3.75 -9.20 14.97
C GLY A 139 2.52 -8.36 15.28
N LEU A 140 1.85 -8.67 16.39
CA LEU A 140 0.68 -7.93 16.81
C LEU A 140 1.05 -6.48 17.14
N LEU A 141 0.39 -5.54 16.51
CA LEU A 141 0.57 -4.13 16.79
C LEU A 141 -0.56 -3.61 17.67
N GLN A 142 -1.80 -3.95 17.35
CA GLN A 142 -2.96 -3.45 18.08
C GLN A 142 -4.17 -4.34 17.85
N GLU A 143 -4.97 -4.51 18.89
CA GLU A 143 -6.28 -5.14 18.75
C GLU A 143 -7.28 -4.08 18.29
N ILE A 144 -8.13 -4.48 17.36
CA ILE A 144 -9.13 -3.58 16.77
C ILE A 144 -10.48 -3.75 17.49
#